data_db64e4dea10b76a3b8598a40b476d0cc
#
_entry.id   db64e4dea10b76a3b8598a40b476d0cc
#
_cell.length_a   1.000
_cell.length_b   1.000
_cell.length_c   1.000
_cell.angle_alpha   90.00
_cell.angle_beta   90.00
_cell.angle_gamma   90.00
#
_symmetry.space_group_name_H-M   'P 1'
#
loop_
_entity.id
_entity.type
_entity.pdbx_description
1 polymer ?
#
loop_
_entity_poly.entity_id
_entity_poly.type
_entity_poly.pdbx_seq_one_letter_code
_entity_poly.pdbx_strand_id
1 'polypeptide(L)'
;MIQPLANRVLVKPDPPPDVTDSGIVIPDNARVSKDFDMSGTVIRIGTGPASAHRVREAMIARFHRLLDTADDQCCHDQGTIRSLRLDLNELAAQVMNLSEVQVGDHVAFPYTAGTVLVVDGERYLLMNEDQIVAILDREVAA
;
A
#
# COMPACT_ATOMS: atom_id res chain seq x y z
N MET A 1 6.46 -15.24 7.49
CA MET A 1 5.97 -13.86 7.34
C MET A 1 6.22 -13.42 5.90
N ILE A 2 5.17 -13.07 5.15
CA ILE A 2 5.26 -12.71 3.72
C ILE A 2 5.53 -11.22 3.59
N GLN A 3 6.53 -10.83 2.81
CA GLN A 3 6.79 -9.44 2.44
C GLN A 3 6.56 -9.25 0.94
N PRO A 4 5.55 -8.49 0.52
CA PRO A 4 5.35 -8.15 -0.87
C PRO A 4 6.53 -7.33 -1.42
N LEU A 5 6.86 -7.53 -2.69
CA LEU A 5 7.90 -6.78 -3.39
C LEU A 5 7.27 -5.79 -4.37
N ALA A 6 7.96 -4.68 -4.60
CA ALA A 6 7.53 -3.63 -5.51
C ALA A 6 6.12 -3.09 -5.15
N ASN A 7 5.27 -2.87 -6.14
CA ASN A 7 3.91 -2.36 -5.97
C ASN A 7 2.87 -3.47 -5.72
N ARG A 8 3.29 -4.56 -5.09
CA ARG A 8 2.40 -5.65 -4.75
C ARG A 8 1.80 -5.47 -3.36
N VAL A 9 0.56 -5.92 -3.24
CA VAL A 9 -0.24 -5.86 -2.02
C VAL A 9 -0.62 -7.27 -1.60
N LEU A 10 -0.47 -7.56 -0.32
CA LEU A 10 -0.91 -8.82 0.28
C LEU A 10 -2.27 -8.59 0.93
N VAL A 11 -3.27 -9.28 0.43
CA VAL A 11 -4.65 -9.18 0.88
C VAL A 11 -5.10 -10.50 1.49
N LYS A 12 -5.76 -10.44 2.64
CA LYS A 12 -6.49 -11.57 3.20
C LYS A 12 -7.92 -11.51 2.68
N PRO A 13 -8.34 -12.44 1.79
CA PRO A 13 -9.69 -12.42 1.25
C PRO A 13 -10.70 -12.73 2.34
N ASP A 14 -11.84 -12.08 2.25
CA ASP A 14 -12.98 -12.40 3.12
C ASP A 14 -13.55 -13.77 2.75
N PRO A 15 -14.04 -14.52 3.73
CA PRO A 15 -14.73 -15.77 3.45
C PRO A 15 -15.98 -15.48 2.60
N PRO A 16 -16.26 -16.30 1.58
CA PRO A 16 -17.47 -16.15 0.78
C PRO A 16 -18.70 -16.29 1.69
N PRO A 17 -19.76 -15.54 1.43
CA PRO A 17 -20.99 -15.66 2.22
C PRO A 17 -21.58 -17.05 2.05
N ASP A 18 -21.88 -17.70 3.16
CA ASP A 18 -22.47 -19.05 3.16
C ASP A 18 -23.96 -19.04 2.82
N VAL A 19 -24.61 -17.90 3.03
CA VAL A 19 -26.05 -17.72 2.88
C VAL A 19 -26.33 -16.39 2.19
N THR A 20 -27.29 -16.37 1.28
CA THR A 20 -27.80 -15.13 0.68
C THR A 20 -28.61 -14.33 1.70
N ASP A 21 -28.81 -13.03 1.45
CA ASP A 21 -29.70 -12.17 2.27
C ASP A 21 -31.13 -12.72 2.39
N SER A 22 -31.54 -13.56 1.44
CA SER A 22 -32.82 -14.27 1.42
C SER A 22 -32.84 -15.57 2.22
N GLY A 23 -31.74 -15.93 2.90
CA GLY A 23 -31.62 -17.15 3.69
C GLY A 23 -31.35 -18.44 2.90
N ILE A 24 -31.00 -18.34 1.62
CA ILE A 24 -30.69 -19.50 0.78
C ILE A 24 -29.21 -19.87 0.94
N VAL A 25 -28.96 -21.14 1.30
CA VAL A 25 -27.59 -21.67 1.39
C VAL A 25 -27.00 -21.80 -0.01
N ILE A 26 -25.83 -21.19 -0.20
CA ILE A 26 -25.09 -21.24 -1.48
C ILE A 26 -24.23 -22.50 -1.48
N PRO A 27 -24.45 -23.46 -2.39
CA PRO A 27 -23.59 -24.63 -2.49
C PRO A 27 -22.18 -24.27 -2.97
N ASP A 28 -21.18 -25.05 -2.56
CA ASP A 28 -19.75 -24.79 -2.80
C ASP A 28 -19.39 -24.61 -4.30
N ASN A 29 -20.09 -25.30 -5.18
CA ASN A 29 -19.91 -25.22 -6.62
C ASN A 29 -20.51 -23.94 -7.24
N ALA A 30 -21.42 -23.26 -6.54
CA ALA A 30 -22.03 -21.99 -6.98
C ALA A 30 -21.34 -20.74 -6.38
N ARG A 31 -20.45 -20.94 -5.40
CA ARG A 31 -19.73 -19.84 -4.72
C ARG A 31 -18.72 -19.12 -5.62
N VAL A 32 -18.38 -19.72 -6.74
CA VAL A 32 -17.45 -19.14 -7.73
C VAL A 32 -18.25 -18.67 -8.94
N SER A 33 -19.17 -17.75 -8.76
CA SER A 33 -19.75 -17.06 -9.92
C SER A 33 -18.77 -15.97 -10.36
N LYS A 34 -18.46 -15.97 -11.65
CA LYS A 34 -17.45 -15.08 -12.28
C LYS A 34 -17.80 -13.58 -12.24
N ASP A 35 -18.96 -13.26 -11.69
CA ASP A 35 -19.52 -11.91 -11.67
C ASP A 35 -19.42 -11.21 -10.30
N PHE A 36 -18.77 -11.85 -9.31
CA PHE A 36 -18.60 -11.26 -8.00
C PHE A 36 -17.19 -10.67 -7.84
N ASP A 37 -17.15 -9.39 -7.58
CA ASP A 37 -15.99 -8.76 -7.00
C ASP A 37 -15.74 -9.37 -5.62
N MET A 38 -14.49 -9.71 -5.35
CA MET A 38 -14.08 -10.20 -4.04
C MET A 38 -13.66 -9.02 -3.18
N SER A 39 -13.83 -9.16 -1.89
CA SER A 39 -13.32 -8.20 -0.91
C SER A 39 -12.30 -8.85 0.00
N GLY A 40 -11.50 -8.04 0.63
CA GLY A 40 -10.51 -8.49 1.59
C GLY A 40 -9.79 -7.36 2.27
N THR A 41 -9.08 -7.69 3.33
CA THR A 41 -8.31 -6.73 4.12
C THR A 41 -6.83 -6.75 3.72
N VAL A 42 -6.26 -5.58 3.50
CA VAL A 42 -4.84 -5.40 3.19
C VAL A 42 -4.00 -5.69 4.44
N ILE A 43 -3.16 -6.70 4.36
CA ILE A 43 -2.28 -7.09 5.46
C ILE A 43 -0.90 -6.45 5.34
N ARG A 44 -0.38 -6.34 4.10
CA ARG A 44 0.92 -5.74 3.81
C ARG A 44 0.96 -5.14 2.42
N ILE A 45 1.78 -4.14 2.30
CA ILE A 45 2.09 -3.48 1.02
C ILE A 45 3.59 -3.56 0.73
N GLY A 46 3.94 -3.57 -0.54
CA GLY A 46 5.31 -3.49 -1.00
C GLY A 46 5.85 -2.05 -0.93
N THR A 47 7.13 -1.91 -1.16
CA THR A 47 7.85 -0.62 -1.08
C THR A 47 7.70 0.25 -2.33
N GLY A 48 6.86 -0.14 -3.29
CA GLY A 48 6.73 0.51 -4.58
C GLY A 48 7.77 0.05 -5.61
N PRO A 49 7.69 0.51 -6.85
CA PRO A 49 8.63 0.10 -7.90
C PRO A 49 10.05 0.53 -7.55
N ALA A 50 11.00 -0.40 -7.66
CA ALA A 50 12.41 -0.20 -7.28
C ALA A 50 13.06 0.99 -8.02
N SER A 51 12.63 1.27 -9.26
CA SER A 51 13.10 2.42 -10.04
C SER A 51 12.66 3.74 -9.41
N ALA A 52 11.42 3.87 -9.03
CA ALA A 52 10.89 5.07 -8.39
C ALA A 52 11.52 5.31 -7.01
N HIS A 53 11.77 4.24 -6.26
CA HIS A 53 12.45 4.32 -4.97
C HIS A 53 13.88 4.88 -5.12
N ARG A 54 14.66 4.37 -6.07
CA ARG A 54 16.04 4.85 -6.33
C ARG A 54 16.08 6.32 -6.76
N VAL A 55 15.17 6.72 -7.64
CA VAL A 55 15.09 8.12 -8.10
C VAL A 55 14.78 9.05 -6.92
N ARG A 56 13.85 8.65 -6.08
CA ARG A 56 13.46 9.41 -4.89
C ARG A 56 14.61 9.54 -3.90
N GLU A 57 15.27 8.45 -3.54
CA GLU A 57 16.43 8.49 -2.65
C GLU A 57 17.54 9.39 -3.19
N ALA A 58 17.82 9.30 -4.50
CA ALA A 58 18.79 10.17 -5.15
C ALA A 58 18.40 11.65 -5.10
N MET A 59 17.11 11.97 -5.30
CA MET A 59 16.59 13.34 -5.19
C MET A 59 16.74 13.88 -3.75
N ILE A 60 16.31 13.12 -2.77
CA ILE A 60 16.41 13.51 -1.35
C ILE A 60 17.85 13.74 -0.96
N ALA A 61 18.78 12.84 -1.33
CA ALA A 61 20.21 12.99 -1.06
C ALA A 61 20.79 14.24 -1.74
N ARG A 62 20.31 14.59 -2.94
CA ARG A 62 20.74 15.80 -3.65
C ARG A 62 20.25 17.07 -2.96
N PHE A 63 19.00 17.09 -2.49
CA PHE A 63 18.45 18.22 -1.74
C PHE A 63 19.19 18.44 -0.41
N HIS A 64 19.49 17.36 0.32
CA HIS A 64 20.29 17.48 1.55
C HIS A 64 21.66 18.10 1.30
N ARG A 65 22.36 17.66 0.24
CA ARG A 65 23.65 18.26 -0.14
C ARG A 65 23.54 19.75 -0.49
N LEU A 66 22.48 20.15 -1.18
CA LEU A 66 22.28 21.57 -1.51
C LEU A 66 22.04 22.41 -0.25
N LEU A 67 21.28 21.89 0.71
CA LEU A 67 21.05 22.55 1.99
C LEU A 67 22.33 22.65 2.82
N ASP A 68 23.17 21.60 2.83
CA ASP A 68 24.46 21.62 3.51
C ASP A 68 25.41 22.67 2.90
N THR A 69 25.45 22.77 1.57
CA THR A 69 26.24 23.78 0.88
C THR A 69 25.72 25.21 1.15
N ALA A 70 24.41 25.40 1.25
CA ALA A 70 23.85 26.69 1.59
C ALA A 70 24.15 27.10 3.04
N ASP A 71 24.20 26.14 3.96
CA ASP A 71 24.53 26.37 5.36
C ASP A 71 25.98 26.88 5.52
N ASP A 72 26.91 26.33 4.75
CA ASP A 72 28.31 26.71 4.76
C ASP A 72 28.58 28.12 4.18
N GLN A 73 27.74 28.58 3.26
CA GLN A 73 27.92 29.85 2.54
C GLN A 73 27.11 31.03 3.10
N CYS A 74 26.06 30.78 3.84
CA CYS A 74 25.15 31.81 4.34
C CYS A 74 25.27 31.99 5.85
N CYS A 75 26.00 33.02 6.28
CA CYS A 75 26.18 33.37 7.69
C CYS A 75 24.96 33.96 8.39
N HIS A 76 23.82 34.05 7.73
CA HIS A 76 22.79 35.00 8.20
C HIS A 76 21.45 34.42 8.64
N ASP A 77 21.13 33.15 8.38
CA ASP A 77 19.87 32.60 8.87
C ASP A 77 19.84 31.08 9.04
N GLN A 78 20.53 30.62 10.05
CA GLN A 78 20.53 29.21 10.44
C GLN A 78 19.12 28.70 10.82
N GLY A 79 18.24 29.59 11.27
CA GLY A 79 16.86 29.25 11.62
C GLY A 79 16.05 28.81 10.40
N THR A 80 16.16 29.54 9.30
CA THR A 80 15.44 29.22 8.05
C THR A 80 15.93 27.94 7.43
N ILE A 81 17.25 27.68 7.39
CA ILE A 81 17.83 26.44 6.86
C ILE A 81 17.41 25.24 7.70
N ARG A 82 17.39 25.40 9.02
CA ARG A 82 16.94 24.33 9.93
C ARG A 82 15.46 24.01 9.73
N SER A 83 14.62 25.02 9.53
CA SER A 83 13.20 24.84 9.22
C SER A 83 13.01 24.14 7.88
N LEU A 84 13.73 24.54 6.83
CA LEU A 84 13.69 23.90 5.52
C LEU A 84 14.12 22.43 5.55
N ARG A 85 15.10 22.08 6.40
CA ARG A 85 15.50 20.66 6.60
C ARG A 85 14.41 19.84 7.24
N LEU A 86 13.70 20.39 8.23
CA LEU A 86 12.57 19.71 8.87
C LEU A 86 11.43 19.51 7.88
N ASP A 87 11.08 20.55 7.12
CA ASP A 87 10.04 20.48 6.09
C ASP A 87 10.40 19.47 4.98
N LEU A 88 11.67 19.41 4.57
CA LEU A 88 12.15 18.43 3.59
C LEU A 88 12.05 17.01 4.12
N ASN A 89 12.41 16.77 5.38
CA ASN A 89 12.30 15.45 6.00
C ASN A 89 10.83 15.01 6.12
N GLU A 90 9.94 15.92 6.45
CA GLU A 90 8.50 15.64 6.53
C GLU A 90 7.93 15.34 5.14
N LEU A 91 8.27 16.14 4.13
CA LEU A 91 7.91 15.88 2.73
C LEU A 91 8.47 14.56 2.23
N ALA A 92 9.73 14.23 2.57
CA ALA A 92 10.34 12.95 2.22
C ALA A 92 9.57 11.77 2.82
N ALA A 93 9.13 11.88 4.07
CA ALA A 93 8.31 10.87 4.72
C ALA A 93 6.94 10.71 4.05
N GLN A 94 6.29 11.81 3.65
CA GLN A 94 5.01 11.77 2.94
C GLN A 94 5.14 11.16 1.53
N VAL A 95 6.21 11.50 0.81
CA VAL A 95 6.48 10.96 -0.54
C VAL A 95 6.94 9.50 -0.48
N MET A 96 7.32 8.95 0.67
CA MET A 96 7.65 7.54 0.85
C MET A 96 6.42 6.62 0.72
N ASN A 97 5.22 7.11 0.95
CA ASN A 97 3.98 6.37 0.74
C ASN A 97 3.53 6.53 -0.71
N LEU A 98 4.10 5.72 -1.62
CA LEU A 98 3.70 5.69 -3.05
C LEU A 98 2.42 4.90 -3.30
N SER A 99 1.95 4.19 -2.31
CA SER A 99 0.75 3.40 -2.39
C SER A 99 -0.44 4.22 -1.93
N GLU A 100 -1.51 4.24 -2.72
CA GLU A 100 -2.80 4.82 -2.31
C GLU A 100 -3.49 3.94 -1.27
N VAL A 101 -3.15 2.66 -1.26
CA VAL A 101 -3.67 1.64 -0.36
C VAL A 101 -2.80 1.55 0.89
N GLN A 102 -3.44 1.46 2.04
CA GLN A 102 -2.77 1.33 3.34
C GLN A 102 -3.04 -0.05 3.96
N VAL A 103 -2.17 -0.43 4.88
CA VAL A 103 -2.39 -1.64 5.68
C VAL A 103 -3.61 -1.43 6.57
N GLY A 104 -4.54 -2.40 6.56
CA GLY A 104 -5.82 -2.32 7.26
C GLY A 104 -6.98 -1.89 6.38
N ASP A 105 -6.74 -1.36 5.16
CA ASP A 105 -7.81 -1.00 4.25
C ASP A 105 -8.61 -2.25 3.82
N HIS A 106 -9.92 -2.12 3.80
CA HIS A 106 -10.81 -3.10 3.21
C HIS A 106 -11.04 -2.77 1.74
N VAL A 107 -10.62 -3.65 0.85
CA VAL A 107 -10.55 -3.39 -0.59
C VAL A 107 -11.38 -4.37 -1.40
N ALA A 108 -11.88 -3.89 -2.53
CA ALA A 108 -12.56 -4.71 -3.54
C ALA A 108 -11.61 -4.97 -4.72
N PHE A 109 -11.64 -6.17 -5.23
CA PHE A 109 -10.83 -6.61 -6.36
C PHE A 109 -11.56 -7.68 -7.15
N PRO A 110 -11.30 -7.78 -8.48
CA PRO A 110 -11.96 -8.80 -9.30
C PRO A 110 -11.50 -10.20 -8.90
N TYR A 111 -12.36 -11.16 -9.04
CA TYR A 111 -12.13 -12.58 -8.74
C TYR A 111 -10.85 -13.14 -9.42
N THR A 112 -10.49 -12.61 -10.59
CA THR A 112 -9.30 -13.01 -11.36
C THR A 112 -8.00 -12.35 -10.89
N ALA A 113 -8.08 -11.43 -9.93
CA ALA A 113 -6.92 -10.69 -9.46
C ALA A 113 -6.03 -11.53 -8.56
N GLY A 114 -4.73 -11.40 -8.77
CA GLY A 114 -3.72 -11.89 -7.85
C GLY A 114 -3.40 -13.37 -7.96
N THR A 115 -2.44 -13.77 -7.13
CA THR A 115 -1.97 -15.15 -6.98
C THR A 115 -2.26 -15.61 -5.56
N VAL A 116 -2.88 -16.77 -5.44
CA VAL A 116 -3.17 -17.37 -4.12
C VAL A 116 -1.88 -17.89 -3.50
N LEU A 117 -1.61 -17.46 -2.28
CA LEU A 117 -0.54 -17.97 -1.43
C LEU A 117 -1.16 -18.61 -0.19
N VAL A 118 -0.73 -19.81 0.14
CA VAL A 118 -1.13 -20.49 1.37
C VAL A 118 0.08 -20.52 2.30
N VAL A 119 -0.03 -19.88 3.45
CA VAL A 119 1.01 -19.83 4.47
C VAL A 119 0.39 -20.14 5.82
N ASP A 120 0.97 -21.08 6.53
CA ASP A 120 0.50 -21.53 7.84
C ASP A 120 -0.97 -21.99 7.86
N GLY A 121 -1.46 -22.51 6.71
CA GLY A 121 -2.86 -22.95 6.56
C GLY A 121 -3.86 -21.83 6.22
N GLU A 122 -3.42 -20.58 6.20
CA GLU A 122 -4.24 -19.44 5.80
C GLU A 122 -4.01 -19.07 4.33
N ARG A 123 -5.08 -18.62 3.67
CA ARG A 123 -5.05 -18.17 2.28
C ARG A 123 -4.84 -16.67 2.23
N TYR A 124 -3.89 -16.25 1.41
CA TYR A 124 -3.62 -14.86 1.08
C TYR A 124 -3.63 -14.68 -0.42
N LEU A 125 -3.95 -13.48 -0.87
CA LEU A 125 -3.84 -13.07 -2.27
C LEU A 125 -2.72 -12.05 -2.40
N LEU A 126 -1.78 -12.35 -3.29
CA LEU A 126 -0.75 -11.41 -3.70
C LEU A 126 -1.13 -10.83 -5.05
N MET A 127 -1.41 -9.54 -5.11
CA MET A 127 -1.82 -8.83 -6.31
C MET A 127 -1.05 -7.54 -6.50
N ASN A 128 -1.12 -6.97 -7.70
CA ASN A 128 -0.63 -5.63 -7.91
C ASN A 128 -1.65 -4.61 -7.38
N GLU A 129 -1.17 -3.46 -6.95
CA GLU A 129 -2.03 -2.37 -6.46
C GLU A 129 -3.04 -1.89 -7.51
N ASP A 130 -2.64 -1.90 -8.80
CA ASP A 130 -3.49 -1.53 -9.94
C ASP A 130 -4.66 -2.51 -10.19
N GLN A 131 -4.64 -3.69 -9.60
CA GLN A 131 -5.73 -4.66 -9.65
C GLN A 131 -6.81 -4.40 -8.59
N ILE A 132 -6.55 -3.52 -7.64
CA ILE A 132 -7.54 -3.10 -6.65
C ILE A 132 -8.45 -2.07 -7.29
N VAL A 133 -9.75 -2.35 -7.29
CA VAL A 133 -10.76 -1.52 -7.96
C VAL A 133 -11.24 -0.39 -7.05
N ALA A 134 -11.39 -0.66 -5.77
CA ALA A 134 -11.89 0.32 -4.81
C ALA A 134 -11.44 0.00 -3.37
N ILE A 135 -11.36 1.04 -2.57
CA ILE A 135 -11.26 0.92 -1.12
C ILE A 135 -12.68 1.05 -0.57
N LEU A 136 -13.16 -0.01 0.07
CA LEU A 136 -14.53 -0.08 0.60
C LEU A 136 -14.63 0.61 1.95
N ASP A 137 -13.65 0.37 2.80
CA ASP A 137 -13.55 0.98 4.11
C ASP A 137 -12.08 1.17 4.48
N ARG A 138 -11.80 2.24 5.18
CA ARG A 138 -10.46 2.53 5.69
C ARG A 138 -10.53 2.52 7.21
N GLU A 139 -9.84 1.56 7.80
CA GLU A 139 -9.66 1.55 9.24
C GLU A 139 -8.76 2.74 9.60
N VAL A 140 -9.39 3.83 10.00
CA VAL A 140 -8.67 4.98 10.54
C VAL A 140 -8.07 4.52 11.86
N ALA A 141 -6.79 4.22 11.87
CA ALA A 141 -6.06 4.01 13.11
C ALA A 141 -6.14 5.29 13.95
N ALA A 142 -6.97 5.21 14.96
CA ALA A 142 -7.11 6.29 15.94
C ALA A 142 -5.87 6.35 16.82
#